data_13db5a46536a8561e1058162530123b2
#
_entry.id   13db5a46536a8561e1058162530123b2
#
_cell.length_a   1.000
_cell.length_b   1.000
_cell.length_c   1.000
_cell.angle_alpha   90.00
_cell.angle_beta   90.00
_cell.angle_gamma   90.00
#
_symmetry.space_group_name_H-M   'P 1'
#
loop_
_entity.id
_entity.type
_entity.pdbx_description
1 polymer ?
#
loop_
_entity_poly.entity_id
_entity_poly.type
_entity_poly.pdbx_seq_one_letter_code
_entity_poly.pdbx_strand_id
1 'polypeptide(L)'
;MAVATYTASGAKASTPAKLSKEVFGVEVTNHELLKQAYEAYLANGRDNLAVTKTRGLVSGGGKKPWKQKGTGRARFGSSRNPIWRGGGIVFGPTGLENYTKKISTTSKRVALRQALSLAAANDSVSVIETFQTKEGKTADAAKFFDKIGAKRSVLFVVSEKDD
;
A
#
# COMPACT_ATOMS: atom_id res chain seq x y z
N MET A 1 -14.61 -24.23 -6.71
CA MET A 1 -13.76 -24.68 -5.60
C MET A 1 -14.61 -24.82 -4.35
N ALA A 2 -14.39 -25.86 -3.54
CA ALA A 2 -15.05 -26.02 -2.26
C ALA A 2 -14.20 -25.34 -1.18
N VAL A 3 -14.82 -24.56 -0.32
CA VAL A 3 -14.12 -23.75 0.69
C VAL A 3 -14.75 -24.00 2.07
N ALA A 4 -13.93 -23.90 3.11
CA ALA A 4 -14.40 -24.08 4.48
C ALA A 4 -15.56 -23.10 4.79
N THR A 5 -16.68 -23.64 5.27
CA THR A 5 -17.84 -22.85 5.67
C THR A 5 -17.98 -22.90 7.18
N TYR A 6 -18.31 -21.76 7.79
CA TYR A 6 -18.51 -21.63 9.22
C TYR A 6 -19.94 -21.15 9.52
N THR A 7 -20.52 -21.70 10.54
CA THR A 7 -21.83 -21.27 11.08
C THR A 7 -21.66 -19.99 11.89
N ALA A 8 -22.75 -19.33 12.24
CA ALA A 8 -22.79 -18.15 13.11
C ALA A 8 -22.07 -18.35 14.47
N SER A 9 -21.98 -19.59 14.95
CA SER A 9 -21.29 -19.92 16.21
C SER A 9 -19.78 -20.15 16.06
N GLY A 10 -19.22 -20.09 14.82
CA GLY A 10 -17.83 -20.39 14.52
C GLY A 10 -17.50 -21.88 14.39
N ALA A 11 -18.49 -22.75 14.36
CA ALA A 11 -18.29 -24.17 14.08
C ALA A 11 -18.20 -24.43 12.57
N LYS A 12 -17.40 -25.43 12.13
CA LYS A 12 -17.37 -25.82 10.73
C LYS A 12 -18.72 -26.41 10.31
N ALA A 13 -19.28 -25.88 9.23
CA ALA A 13 -20.46 -26.44 8.61
C ALA A 13 -20.14 -27.79 7.92
N SER A 14 -21.12 -28.70 7.89
CA SER A 14 -20.97 -30.02 7.24
C SER A 14 -20.87 -29.91 5.72
N THR A 15 -21.42 -28.85 5.12
CA THR A 15 -21.47 -28.66 3.68
C THR A 15 -20.52 -27.50 3.29
N PRO A 16 -19.44 -27.75 2.52
CA PRO A 16 -18.55 -26.70 2.06
C PRO A 16 -19.24 -25.84 1.01
N ALA A 17 -19.04 -24.53 1.08
CA ALA A 17 -19.54 -23.60 0.08
C ALA A 17 -18.80 -23.78 -1.26
N LYS A 18 -19.55 -23.65 -2.35
CA LYS A 18 -19.00 -23.71 -3.72
C LYS A 18 -18.77 -22.30 -4.24
N LEU A 19 -17.51 -21.91 -4.39
CA LEU A 19 -17.15 -20.64 -5.02
C LEU A 19 -17.20 -20.72 -6.55
N SER A 20 -17.54 -19.60 -7.20
CA SER A 20 -17.56 -19.49 -8.67
C SER A 20 -16.16 -19.74 -9.25
N LYS A 21 -16.10 -20.64 -10.24
CA LYS A 21 -14.84 -20.95 -10.97
C LYS A 21 -14.32 -19.76 -11.77
N GLU A 22 -15.20 -18.88 -12.24
CA GLU A 22 -14.81 -17.70 -13.03
C GLU A 22 -13.99 -16.67 -12.22
N VAL A 23 -14.15 -16.66 -10.91
CA VAL A 23 -13.50 -15.72 -10.01
C VAL A 23 -12.37 -16.38 -9.22
N PHE A 24 -12.61 -17.58 -8.70
CA PHE A 24 -11.69 -18.27 -7.78
C PHE A 24 -10.98 -19.48 -8.41
N GLY A 25 -11.24 -19.77 -9.68
CA GLY A 25 -10.66 -20.90 -10.40
C GLY A 25 -9.75 -20.49 -11.55
N VAL A 26 -9.23 -19.27 -11.55
CA VAL A 26 -8.32 -18.80 -12.59
C VAL A 26 -6.94 -19.41 -12.38
N GLU A 27 -6.43 -20.09 -13.40
CA GLU A 27 -5.06 -20.61 -13.38
C GLU A 27 -4.04 -19.48 -13.48
N VAL A 28 -3.10 -19.45 -12.55
CA VAL A 28 -2.07 -18.41 -12.48
C VAL A 28 -0.74 -19.03 -12.89
N THR A 29 -0.39 -18.91 -14.15
CA THR A 29 0.89 -19.37 -14.71
C THR A 29 2.01 -18.36 -14.49
N ASN A 30 1.67 -17.06 -14.43
CA ASN A 30 2.63 -15.98 -14.26
C ASN A 30 2.11 -14.96 -13.23
N HIS A 31 2.96 -14.62 -12.25
CA HIS A 31 2.65 -13.66 -11.19
C HIS A 31 2.98 -12.20 -11.56
N GLU A 32 3.48 -11.93 -12.76
CA GLU A 32 3.96 -10.59 -13.14
C GLU A 32 2.83 -9.54 -13.11
N LEU A 33 1.65 -9.87 -13.62
CA LEU A 33 0.51 -8.96 -13.59
C LEU A 33 0.07 -8.64 -12.16
N LEU A 34 0.12 -9.64 -11.27
CA LEU A 34 -0.23 -9.49 -9.87
C LEU A 34 0.77 -8.59 -9.15
N LYS A 35 2.06 -8.78 -9.43
CA LYS A 35 3.15 -7.93 -8.95
C LYS A 35 2.99 -6.48 -9.42
N GLN A 36 2.74 -6.26 -10.72
CA GLN A 36 2.50 -4.93 -11.27
C GLN A 36 1.30 -4.23 -10.64
N ALA A 37 0.20 -4.95 -10.39
CA ALA A 37 -0.97 -4.41 -9.71
C ALA A 37 -0.63 -4.00 -8.27
N TYR A 38 0.07 -4.85 -7.53
CA TYR A 38 0.50 -4.56 -6.15
C TYR A 38 1.44 -3.36 -6.08
N GLU A 39 2.45 -3.31 -6.96
CA GLU A 39 3.36 -2.16 -7.06
C GLU A 39 2.63 -0.86 -7.40
N ALA A 40 1.59 -0.92 -8.25
CA ALA A 40 0.79 0.25 -8.56
C ALA A 40 -0.02 0.73 -7.36
N TYR A 41 -0.60 -0.18 -6.56
CA TYR A 41 -1.28 0.19 -5.33
C TYR A 41 -0.33 0.86 -4.33
N LEU A 42 0.86 0.29 -4.11
CA LEU A 42 1.86 0.88 -3.24
C LEU A 42 2.34 2.25 -3.73
N ALA A 43 2.58 2.37 -5.04
CA ALA A 43 3.03 3.62 -5.65
C ALA A 43 1.97 4.73 -5.59
N ASN A 44 0.69 4.36 -5.77
CA ASN A 44 -0.43 5.30 -5.74
C ASN A 44 -0.81 5.75 -4.31
N GLY A 45 -0.49 4.94 -3.31
CA GLY A 45 -0.65 5.32 -1.90
C GLY A 45 0.57 6.06 -1.32
N ARG A 46 1.61 6.29 -2.12
CA ARG A 46 2.82 6.96 -1.66
C ARG A 46 2.69 8.46 -1.80
N ASP A 47 2.77 9.18 -0.68
CA ASP A 47 2.88 10.62 -0.66
C ASP A 47 4.31 11.08 -0.94
N ASN A 48 4.45 12.15 -1.73
CA ASN A 48 5.73 12.75 -2.01
C ASN A 48 6.03 13.89 -1.01
N LEU A 49 6.62 13.54 0.11
CA LEU A 49 6.92 14.48 1.20
C LEU A 49 8.37 14.95 1.22
N ALA A 50 9.24 14.30 0.45
CA ALA A 50 10.66 14.61 0.45
C ALA A 50 10.96 15.89 -0.35
N VAL A 51 11.46 16.92 0.32
CA VAL A 51 11.84 18.20 -0.30
C VAL A 51 13.20 18.64 0.23
N THR A 52 14.06 19.10 -0.65
CA THR A 52 15.33 19.72 -0.28
C THR A 52 15.39 21.16 -0.74
N LYS A 53 16.09 22.00 0.02
CA LYS A 53 16.26 23.42 -0.33
C LYS A 53 17.38 23.59 -1.32
N THR A 54 17.10 24.18 -2.46
CA THR A 54 18.11 24.67 -3.41
C THR A 54 18.82 25.89 -2.83
N ARG A 55 19.96 26.28 -3.41
CA ARG A 55 20.71 27.46 -2.96
C ARG A 55 19.89 28.75 -2.89
N GLY A 56 18.84 28.87 -3.67
CA GLY A 56 17.93 30.02 -3.63
C GLY A 56 17.01 30.03 -2.41
N LEU A 57 16.61 28.81 -1.95
CA LEU A 57 15.67 28.63 -0.85
C LEU A 57 16.35 28.57 0.54
N VAL A 58 17.67 28.34 0.58
CA VAL A 58 18.41 28.33 1.85
C VAL A 58 18.49 29.75 2.39
N SER A 59 18.21 29.93 3.68
CA SER A 59 18.34 31.21 4.37
C SER A 59 19.80 31.64 4.50
N GLY A 60 20.09 32.97 4.45
CA GLY A 60 21.43 33.54 4.63
C GLY A 60 22.13 33.92 3.32
N GLY A 61 23.43 34.11 3.35
CA GLY A 61 24.29 34.31 2.18
C GLY A 61 24.17 35.67 1.46
N GLY A 62 23.50 36.67 2.03
CA GLY A 62 23.39 38.02 1.44
C GLY A 62 24.72 38.78 1.38
N LYS A 63 25.62 38.53 2.32
CA LYS A 63 26.94 39.14 2.38
C LYS A 63 27.98 38.27 1.68
N LYS A 64 28.79 38.87 0.80
CA LYS A 64 29.91 38.18 0.14
C LYS A 64 30.95 37.76 1.19
N PRO A 65 31.42 36.49 1.24
CA PRO A 65 32.33 36.00 2.28
C PRO A 65 33.67 36.76 2.35
N TRP A 66 34.25 37.15 1.22
CA TRP A 66 35.50 37.92 1.12
C TRP A 66 35.57 38.72 -0.17
N LYS A 67 36.56 39.61 -0.25
CA LYS A 67 36.80 40.49 -1.41
C LYS A 67 37.07 39.63 -2.66
N GLN A 68 36.76 40.19 -3.84
CA GLN A 68 36.89 39.51 -5.14
C GLN A 68 38.36 39.15 -5.49
N LYS A 69 39.32 39.98 -5.05
CA LYS A 69 40.77 39.81 -5.27
C LYS A 69 41.56 40.18 -4.00
N GLY A 70 42.82 39.76 -3.92
CA GLY A 70 43.71 40.13 -2.82
C GLY A 70 43.61 39.32 -1.54
N THR A 71 42.92 38.14 -1.56
CA THR A 71 42.77 37.26 -0.39
C THR A 71 43.52 35.94 -0.52
N GLY A 72 44.14 35.66 -1.67
CA GLY A 72 44.76 34.33 -1.94
C GLY A 72 43.81 33.16 -1.99
N ARG A 73 42.51 33.40 -1.85
CA ARG A 73 41.44 32.36 -1.85
C ARG A 73 40.71 32.35 -3.19
N ALA A 74 40.09 31.19 -3.50
CA ALA A 74 39.20 31.09 -4.65
C ALA A 74 38.05 32.11 -4.54
N ARG A 75 37.58 32.61 -5.67
CA ARG A 75 36.47 33.58 -5.70
C ARG A 75 35.17 32.95 -5.26
N PHE A 76 34.50 33.60 -4.32
CA PHE A 76 33.22 33.11 -3.79
C PHE A 76 32.20 34.24 -3.68
N GLY A 77 30.97 33.98 -4.12
CA GLY A 77 29.88 34.96 -4.09
C GLY A 77 28.93 34.78 -2.90
N SER A 78 28.69 33.56 -2.45
CA SER A 78 27.70 33.28 -1.43
C SER A 78 28.03 32.02 -0.64
N SER A 79 27.78 32.02 0.67
CA SER A 79 27.93 30.89 1.56
C SER A 79 26.83 29.80 1.34
N ARG A 80 25.78 30.11 0.56
CA ARG A 80 24.71 29.14 0.20
C ARG A 80 25.09 28.20 -0.93
N ASN A 81 26.30 28.27 -1.44
CA ASN A 81 26.80 27.42 -2.51
C ASN A 81 26.79 25.93 -2.05
N PRO A 82 26.42 24.97 -2.93
CA PRO A 82 26.35 23.53 -2.59
C PRO A 82 27.64 22.93 -2.02
N ILE A 83 28.81 23.47 -2.37
CA ILE A 83 30.10 22.98 -1.86
C ILE A 83 30.39 23.39 -0.39
N TRP A 84 29.57 24.27 0.16
CA TRP A 84 29.70 24.68 1.55
C TRP A 84 28.77 23.88 2.46
N ARG A 85 29.23 23.58 3.66
CA ARG A 85 28.39 22.99 4.70
C ARG A 85 27.24 23.93 5.03
N GLY A 86 25.99 23.41 4.97
CA GLY A 86 24.80 24.25 5.10
C GLY A 86 24.39 24.99 3.81
N GLY A 87 25.05 24.76 2.70
CA GLY A 87 24.64 25.25 1.38
C GLY A 87 23.44 24.47 0.81
N GLY A 88 22.89 24.95 -0.30
CA GLY A 88 21.74 24.31 -0.97
C GLY A 88 22.12 23.04 -1.70
N ILE A 89 21.16 22.13 -1.85
CA ILE A 89 21.32 20.89 -2.61
C ILE A 89 20.96 21.15 -4.08
N VAL A 90 21.75 20.59 -5.02
CA VAL A 90 21.54 20.83 -6.46
C VAL A 90 20.51 19.86 -7.05
N PHE A 91 20.68 18.56 -6.80
CA PHE A 91 19.87 17.48 -7.38
C PHE A 91 19.09 16.70 -6.31
N GLY A 92 18.56 17.38 -5.32
CA GLY A 92 17.74 16.75 -4.31
C GLY A 92 16.27 16.62 -4.73
N PRO A 93 15.47 15.87 -3.98
CA PRO A 93 14.04 15.74 -4.23
C PRO A 93 13.34 17.10 -4.14
N THR A 94 12.43 17.33 -5.07
CA THR A 94 11.72 18.62 -5.23
C THR A 94 10.34 18.63 -4.57
N GLY A 95 9.81 17.43 -4.23
CA GLY A 95 8.44 17.26 -3.76
C GLY A 95 7.39 17.26 -4.87
N LEU A 96 7.82 17.34 -6.12
CA LEU A 96 6.95 17.36 -7.31
C LEU A 96 7.00 16.07 -8.10
N GLU A 97 7.77 15.08 -7.65
CA GLU A 97 7.91 13.78 -8.30
C GLU A 97 6.59 13.02 -8.27
N ASN A 98 6.16 12.55 -9.41
CA ASN A 98 4.92 11.77 -9.55
C ASN A 98 5.23 10.27 -9.53
N TYR A 99 4.83 9.61 -8.45
CA TYR A 99 4.97 8.16 -8.29
C TYR A 99 3.78 7.35 -8.83
N THR A 100 2.73 8.02 -9.30
CA THR A 100 1.50 7.37 -9.74
C THR A 100 1.73 6.43 -10.92
N LYS A 101 1.33 5.17 -10.75
CA LYS A 101 1.35 4.15 -11.81
C LYS A 101 -0.07 3.88 -12.30
N LYS A 102 -0.28 3.95 -13.61
CA LYS A 102 -1.57 3.68 -14.26
C LYS A 102 -1.61 2.25 -14.76
N ILE A 103 -2.62 1.50 -14.33
CA ILE A 103 -2.95 0.16 -14.86
C ILE A 103 -4.36 0.20 -15.42
N SER A 104 -4.61 -0.51 -16.53
CA SER A 104 -5.94 -0.60 -17.14
C SER A 104 -6.94 -1.28 -16.20
N THR A 105 -8.22 -0.90 -16.31
CA THR A 105 -9.28 -1.50 -15.50
C THR A 105 -9.42 -2.99 -15.74
N THR A 106 -9.25 -3.44 -16.98
CA THR A 106 -9.27 -4.86 -17.34
C THR A 106 -8.14 -5.61 -16.62
N SER A 107 -6.91 -5.09 -16.67
CA SER A 107 -5.75 -5.71 -15.98
C SER A 107 -5.95 -5.77 -14.47
N LYS A 108 -6.52 -4.73 -13.85
CA LYS A 108 -6.84 -4.73 -12.41
C LYS A 108 -7.84 -5.83 -12.05
N ARG A 109 -8.89 -6.02 -12.88
CA ARG A 109 -9.90 -7.06 -12.67
C ARG A 109 -9.30 -8.47 -12.79
N VAL A 110 -8.43 -8.68 -13.80
CA VAL A 110 -7.73 -9.96 -13.96
C VAL A 110 -6.80 -10.23 -12.78
N ALA A 111 -6.00 -9.25 -12.37
CA ALA A 111 -5.10 -9.36 -11.22
C ALA A 111 -5.88 -9.69 -9.93
N LEU A 112 -7.04 -9.07 -9.70
CA LEU A 112 -7.89 -9.36 -8.55
C LEU A 112 -8.41 -10.81 -8.57
N ARG A 113 -8.87 -11.31 -9.72
CA ARG A 113 -9.31 -12.71 -9.86
C ARG A 113 -8.15 -13.68 -9.61
N GLN A 114 -6.96 -13.39 -10.13
CA GLN A 114 -5.76 -14.17 -9.85
C GLN A 114 -5.42 -14.20 -8.35
N ALA A 115 -5.46 -13.05 -7.67
CA ALA A 115 -5.20 -12.96 -6.24
C ALA A 115 -6.21 -13.78 -5.43
N LEU A 116 -7.50 -13.68 -5.75
CA LEU A 116 -8.56 -14.45 -5.09
C LEU A 116 -8.41 -15.96 -5.34
N SER A 117 -8.02 -16.36 -6.55
CA SER A 117 -7.78 -17.76 -6.88
C SER A 117 -6.61 -18.35 -6.10
N LEU A 118 -5.51 -17.60 -5.96
CA LEU A 118 -4.37 -18.01 -5.14
C LEU A 118 -4.71 -18.05 -3.66
N ALA A 119 -5.49 -17.08 -3.16
CA ALA A 119 -5.96 -17.08 -1.78
C ALA A 119 -6.85 -18.30 -1.47
N ALA A 120 -7.73 -18.67 -2.42
CA ALA A 120 -8.57 -19.85 -2.29
C ALA A 120 -7.76 -21.16 -2.36
N ALA A 121 -6.73 -21.22 -3.21
CA ALA A 121 -5.82 -22.36 -3.30
C ALA A 121 -4.98 -22.56 -2.02
N ASN A 122 -4.68 -21.47 -1.31
CA ASN A 122 -3.95 -21.49 -0.04
C ASN A 122 -4.84 -21.60 1.21
N ASP A 123 -6.11 -21.99 1.04
CA ASP A 123 -7.10 -22.11 2.13
C ASP A 123 -7.27 -20.84 2.98
N SER A 124 -6.96 -19.67 2.39
CA SER A 124 -7.06 -18.36 3.06
C SER A 124 -8.44 -17.71 2.90
N VAL A 125 -9.35 -18.34 2.17
CA VAL A 125 -10.72 -17.89 1.96
C VAL A 125 -11.67 -18.82 2.70
N SER A 126 -12.57 -18.26 3.49
CA SER A 126 -13.63 -18.99 4.17
C SER A 126 -14.98 -18.30 3.98
N VAL A 127 -16.03 -19.04 4.02
CA VAL A 127 -17.40 -18.55 3.93
C VAL A 127 -18.07 -18.65 5.29
N ILE A 128 -18.80 -17.61 5.66
CA ILE A 128 -19.60 -17.57 6.88
C ILE A 128 -21.06 -17.47 6.45
N GLU A 129 -21.91 -18.34 6.97
CA GLU A 129 -23.33 -18.37 6.62
C GLU A 129 -24.04 -17.09 7.06
N THR A 130 -23.87 -16.72 8.32
CA THR A 130 -24.43 -15.51 8.93
C THR A 130 -23.52 -15.04 10.04
N PHE A 131 -23.27 -13.76 10.07
CA PHE A 131 -22.53 -13.13 11.18
C PHE A 131 -23.39 -12.00 11.74
N GLN A 132 -23.84 -12.15 12.98
CA GLN A 132 -24.60 -11.13 13.68
C GLN A 132 -23.97 -10.90 15.05
N THR A 133 -23.70 -9.66 15.38
CA THR A 133 -23.23 -9.24 16.70
C THR A 133 -24.42 -8.70 17.51
N LYS A 134 -24.54 -9.11 18.76
CA LYS A 134 -25.52 -8.50 19.67
C LYS A 134 -25.05 -7.09 20.01
N GLU A 135 -25.84 -6.09 19.68
CA GLU A 135 -25.57 -4.67 20.01
C GLU A 135 -24.21 -4.15 19.48
N GLY A 136 -23.68 -4.71 18.39
CA GLY A 136 -22.41 -4.26 17.81
C GLY A 136 -21.16 -4.48 18.68
N LYS A 137 -21.21 -5.43 19.64
CA LYS A 137 -20.09 -5.68 20.55
C LYS A 137 -18.91 -6.35 19.85
N THR A 138 -17.75 -5.73 19.88
CA THR A 138 -16.49 -6.26 19.32
C THR A 138 -16.02 -7.55 19.99
N ALA A 139 -16.41 -7.79 21.25
CA ALA A 139 -16.08 -9.00 21.99
C ALA A 139 -16.65 -10.28 21.34
N ASP A 140 -17.82 -10.20 20.71
CA ASP A 140 -18.43 -11.35 20.02
C ASP A 140 -17.67 -11.65 18.73
N ALA A 141 -17.23 -10.62 17.99
CA ALA A 141 -16.37 -10.78 16.83
C ALA A 141 -15.03 -11.40 17.21
N ALA A 142 -14.39 -10.95 18.28
CA ALA A 142 -13.11 -11.49 18.75
C ALA A 142 -13.23 -13.00 19.10
N LYS A 143 -14.27 -13.40 19.85
CA LYS A 143 -14.54 -14.82 20.14
C LYS A 143 -14.78 -15.66 18.90
N PHE A 144 -15.43 -15.08 17.89
CA PHE A 144 -15.68 -15.75 16.63
C PHE A 144 -14.38 -16.00 15.86
N PHE A 145 -13.49 -14.97 15.79
CA PHE A 145 -12.19 -15.11 15.15
C PHE A 145 -11.26 -16.09 15.84
N ASP A 146 -11.26 -16.12 17.17
CA ASP A 146 -10.47 -17.08 17.95
C ASP A 146 -10.92 -18.52 17.64
N LYS A 147 -12.23 -18.76 17.50
CA LYS A 147 -12.77 -20.08 17.17
C LYS A 147 -12.42 -20.54 15.76
N ILE A 148 -12.43 -19.65 14.79
CA ILE A 148 -12.04 -19.95 13.40
C ILE A 148 -10.51 -20.11 13.29
N GLY A 149 -9.75 -19.62 14.26
CA GLY A 149 -8.29 -19.62 14.24
C GLY A 149 -7.72 -18.56 13.32
N ALA A 150 -8.46 -17.49 13.05
CA ALA A 150 -8.01 -16.37 12.23
C ALA A 150 -6.88 -15.62 12.94
N LYS A 151 -5.67 -15.78 12.44
CA LYS A 151 -4.45 -15.12 12.96
C LYS A 151 -4.12 -13.94 12.08
N ARG A 152 -4.13 -12.71 12.56
CA ARG A 152 -3.77 -11.46 11.85
C ARG A 152 -4.97 -10.75 11.17
N SER A 153 -4.65 -9.95 10.14
CA SER A 153 -5.63 -9.12 9.43
C SER A 153 -6.67 -9.97 8.70
N VAL A 154 -7.93 -9.72 8.96
CA VAL A 154 -9.06 -10.40 8.32
C VAL A 154 -9.85 -9.38 7.52
N LEU A 155 -10.18 -9.71 6.28
CA LEU A 155 -11.05 -8.91 5.42
C LEU A 155 -12.42 -9.57 5.36
N PHE A 156 -13.44 -8.88 5.83
CA PHE A 156 -14.83 -9.26 5.64
C PHE A 156 -15.38 -8.67 4.35
N VAL A 157 -16.03 -9.51 3.57
CA VAL A 157 -16.76 -9.09 2.38
C VAL A 157 -18.23 -9.38 2.61
N VAL A 158 -19.05 -8.34 2.66
CA VAL A 158 -20.50 -8.42 2.81
C VAL A 158 -21.19 -7.97 1.53
N SER A 159 -22.37 -8.50 1.23
CA SER A 159 -23.15 -8.12 0.05
C SER A 159 -23.86 -6.77 0.24
N GLU A 160 -24.32 -6.52 1.46
CA GLU A 160 -25.03 -5.29 1.83
C GLU A 160 -24.45 -4.75 3.13
N LYS A 161 -24.55 -3.44 3.32
CA LYS A 161 -24.16 -2.79 4.56
C LYS A 161 -25.28 -2.95 5.56
N ASP A 162 -25.02 -3.66 6.66
CA ASP A 162 -25.88 -3.68 7.84
C ASP A 162 -25.57 -2.43 8.69
N ASP A 163 -26.60 -1.61 8.95
CA ASP A 163 -26.52 -0.40 9.80
C ASP A 163 -26.57 -0.76 11.29
#